data_ac09c178fc77fc7dd96d8653a974ddeb
#
_entry.id   ac09c178fc77fc7dd96d8653a974ddeb
#
_cell.length_a   1.000
_cell.length_b   1.000
_cell.length_c   1.000
_cell.angle_alpha   90.00
_cell.angle_beta   90.00
_cell.angle_gamma   90.00
#
_symmetry.space_group_name_H-M   'P 1'
#
loop_
_entity.id
_entity.type
_entity.pdbx_description
1 polymer ?
#
loop_
_entity_poly.entity_id
_entity_poly.type
_entity_poly.pdbx_seq_one_letter_code
_entity_poly.pdbx_strand_id
1 'polypeptide(L)'
;MKKTIAASAAALLLAVAVAAPVRADHHQGKDIVDTAVAAGSFSTLATALKAAGLVETLKGKGPFTVFAPTDDAFKKLPAGTLEKLLADKAQLTKVLTYHVVSGKVMAADVVKLSEAKTVEGSLVRIAVKDGKVKVNDANVVKTDVGASNGVIHVLDAVILPPAM
;
A
#
# COMPACT_ATOMS: atom_id res chain seq x y z
N MET A 1 -41.33 -56.35 -46.95
CA MET A 1 -40.10 -56.26 -46.11
C MET A 1 -39.51 -54.90 -46.24
N LYS A 2 -39.73 -54.07 -45.26
CA LYS A 2 -39.19 -52.71 -45.31
C LYS A 2 -38.33 -52.54 -44.07
N LYS A 3 -37.05 -52.45 -44.31
CA LYS A 3 -36.06 -52.11 -43.27
C LYS A 3 -36.05 -50.60 -43.11
N THR A 4 -36.52 -50.14 -42.03
CA THR A 4 -36.39 -48.75 -41.65
C THR A 4 -35.02 -48.55 -41.01
N ILE A 5 -34.15 -47.84 -41.66
CA ILE A 5 -32.86 -47.44 -41.10
C ILE A 5 -33.11 -46.21 -40.26
N ALA A 6 -33.04 -46.38 -38.95
CA ALA A 6 -33.02 -45.27 -38.05
C ALA A 6 -31.65 -44.57 -38.12
N ALA A 7 -31.63 -43.39 -38.64
CA ALA A 7 -30.44 -42.56 -38.62
C ALA A 7 -30.30 -41.95 -37.20
N SER A 8 -29.33 -42.46 -36.46
CA SER A 8 -28.92 -41.81 -35.20
C SER A 8 -28.18 -40.55 -35.49
N ALA A 9 -28.84 -39.42 -35.32
CA ALA A 9 -28.17 -38.11 -35.29
C ALA A 9 -27.42 -38.00 -33.96
N ALA A 10 -26.13 -38.22 -34.00
CA ALA A 10 -25.27 -37.89 -32.88
C ALA A 10 -25.20 -36.34 -32.81
N ALA A 11 -25.93 -35.77 -31.91
CA ALA A 11 -25.80 -34.37 -31.57
C ALA A 11 -24.47 -34.22 -30.80
N LEU A 12 -23.47 -33.72 -31.48
CA LEU A 12 -22.23 -33.28 -30.88
C LEU A 12 -22.51 -31.98 -30.15
N LEU A 13 -22.79 -32.08 -28.86
CA LEU A 13 -22.85 -30.92 -27.97
C LEU A 13 -21.43 -30.39 -27.82
N LEU A 14 -21.12 -29.39 -28.64
CA LEU A 14 -19.94 -28.56 -28.42
C LEU A 14 -20.21 -27.75 -27.16
N ALA A 15 -19.69 -28.22 -26.03
CA ALA A 15 -19.64 -27.42 -24.81
C ALA A 15 -18.65 -26.27 -25.09
N VAL A 16 -19.17 -25.15 -25.53
CA VAL A 16 -18.43 -23.90 -25.49
C VAL A 16 -18.23 -23.58 -24.03
N ALA A 17 -17.08 -23.91 -23.52
CA ALA A 17 -16.63 -23.37 -22.24
C ALA A 17 -16.52 -21.87 -22.42
N VAL A 18 -17.56 -21.16 -22.06
CA VAL A 18 -17.53 -19.73 -21.87
C VAL A 18 -16.60 -19.55 -20.68
N ALA A 19 -15.35 -19.24 -20.97
CA ALA A 19 -14.45 -18.73 -19.96
C ALA A 19 -15.12 -17.45 -19.45
N ALA A 20 -15.72 -17.55 -18.28
CA ALA A 20 -16.21 -16.37 -17.59
C ALA A 20 -15.01 -15.41 -17.48
N PRO A 21 -15.16 -14.14 -17.87
CA PRO A 21 -14.11 -13.20 -17.60
C PRO A 21 -13.86 -13.26 -16.11
N VAL A 22 -12.64 -13.61 -15.73
CA VAL A 22 -12.19 -13.40 -14.37
C VAL A 22 -12.32 -11.90 -14.16
N ARG A 23 -13.44 -11.50 -13.57
CA ARG A 23 -13.56 -10.17 -13.03
C ARG A 23 -12.43 -10.08 -12.04
N ALA A 24 -11.41 -9.31 -12.39
CA ALA A 24 -10.57 -8.75 -11.37
C ALA A 24 -11.57 -8.14 -10.39
N ASP A 25 -11.73 -8.76 -9.24
CA ASP A 25 -12.51 -8.19 -8.16
C ASP A 25 -11.91 -6.82 -7.94
N HIS A 26 -12.56 -5.83 -8.52
CA HIS A 26 -12.47 -4.50 -7.99
C HIS A 26 -13.09 -4.67 -6.62
N HIS A 27 -12.27 -5.04 -5.67
CA HIS A 27 -12.58 -4.80 -4.29
C HIS A 27 -12.91 -3.32 -4.29
N GLN A 28 -14.19 -3.01 -4.17
CA GLN A 28 -14.64 -1.66 -3.82
C GLN A 28 -14.22 -1.42 -2.36
N GLY A 29 -13.00 -1.83 -2.05
CA GLY A 29 -12.32 -1.54 -0.83
C GLY A 29 -11.77 -0.13 -0.91
N LYS A 30 -11.76 0.52 0.21
CA LYS A 30 -11.08 1.81 0.37
C LYS A 30 -9.63 1.67 -0.08
N ASP A 31 -9.15 2.60 -0.88
CA ASP A 31 -7.74 2.67 -1.24
C ASP A 31 -6.87 3.02 0.00
N ILE A 32 -5.58 3.09 -0.18
CA ILE A 32 -4.63 3.40 0.90
C ILE A 32 -5.01 4.71 1.59
N VAL A 33 -5.35 5.75 0.82
CA VAL A 33 -5.68 7.07 1.36
C VAL A 33 -7.00 7.04 2.12
N ASP A 34 -8.03 6.44 1.54
CA ASP A 34 -9.34 6.33 2.17
C ASP A 34 -9.31 5.43 3.41
N THR A 35 -8.50 4.37 3.38
CA THR A 35 -8.28 3.49 4.54
C THR A 35 -7.58 4.25 5.67
N ALA A 36 -6.56 5.04 5.36
CA ALA A 36 -5.86 5.86 6.35
C ALA A 36 -6.79 6.91 6.96
N VAL A 37 -7.56 7.62 6.14
CA VAL A 37 -8.52 8.62 6.62
C VAL A 37 -9.59 7.97 7.50
N ALA A 38 -10.11 6.82 7.12
CA ALA A 38 -11.13 6.09 7.88
C ALA A 38 -10.63 5.59 9.25
N ALA A 39 -9.33 5.32 9.37
CA ALA A 39 -8.73 4.92 10.65
C ALA A 39 -8.67 6.05 11.68
N GLY A 40 -8.83 7.32 11.26
CA GLY A 40 -8.92 8.48 12.16
C GLY A 40 -7.63 8.91 12.86
N SER A 41 -6.55 8.15 12.71
CA SER A 41 -5.26 8.41 13.36
C SER A 41 -4.19 8.99 12.43
N PHE A 42 -4.58 9.36 11.21
CA PHE A 42 -3.68 9.79 10.14
C PHE A 42 -4.12 11.11 9.50
N SER A 43 -4.74 11.98 10.27
CA SER A 43 -5.24 13.28 9.79
C SER A 43 -4.11 14.15 9.27
N THR A 44 -2.99 14.18 9.99
CA THR A 44 -1.78 14.92 9.61
C THR A 44 -1.17 14.34 8.32
N LEU A 45 -1.08 13.02 8.22
CA LEU A 45 -0.59 12.35 7.02
C LEU A 45 -1.48 12.65 5.80
N ALA A 46 -2.80 12.57 5.96
CA ALA A 46 -3.74 12.89 4.88
C ALA A 46 -3.62 14.33 4.41
N THR A 47 -3.45 15.27 5.34
CA THR A 47 -3.20 16.69 5.03
C THR A 47 -1.88 16.87 4.29
N ALA A 48 -0.82 16.20 4.75
CA ALA A 48 0.49 16.24 4.10
C ALA A 48 0.45 15.66 2.67
N LEU A 49 -0.24 14.54 2.47
CA LEU A 49 -0.43 13.95 1.14
C LEU A 49 -1.17 14.87 0.18
N LYS A 50 -2.20 15.58 0.67
CA LYS A 50 -2.92 16.60 -0.12
C LYS A 50 -2.02 17.77 -0.47
N ALA A 51 -1.27 18.28 0.49
CA ALA A 51 -0.35 19.41 0.28
C ALA A 51 0.77 19.04 -0.72
N ALA A 52 1.29 17.83 -0.65
CA ALA A 52 2.29 17.33 -1.60
C ALA A 52 1.72 16.99 -2.99
N GLY A 53 0.41 16.82 -3.12
CA GLY A 53 -0.24 16.39 -4.36
C GLY A 53 -0.04 14.90 -4.67
N LEU A 54 0.23 14.09 -3.64
CA LEU A 54 0.49 12.65 -3.78
C LEU A 54 -0.75 11.78 -3.63
N VAL A 55 -1.89 12.36 -3.33
CA VAL A 55 -3.15 11.61 -3.15
C VAL A 55 -3.48 10.79 -4.39
N GLU A 56 -3.46 11.40 -5.57
CA GLU A 56 -3.75 10.72 -6.84
C GLU A 56 -2.70 9.62 -7.16
N THR A 57 -1.44 9.87 -6.81
CA THR A 57 -0.37 8.88 -6.98
C THR A 57 -0.64 7.63 -6.13
N LEU A 58 -1.04 7.82 -4.88
CA LEU A 58 -1.35 6.72 -3.96
C LEU A 58 -2.72 6.07 -4.21
N LYS A 59 -3.61 6.74 -4.91
CA LYS A 59 -4.87 6.16 -5.42
C LYS A 59 -4.69 5.40 -6.72
N GLY A 60 -3.55 5.53 -7.35
CA GLY A 60 -3.21 4.84 -8.59
C GLY A 60 -3.15 3.33 -8.45
N LYS A 61 -2.92 2.69 -9.59
CA LYS A 61 -2.78 1.23 -9.67
C LYS A 61 -1.49 0.80 -8.98
N GLY A 62 -1.59 0.48 -7.67
CA GLY A 62 -0.50 -0.14 -6.94
C GLY A 62 -0.06 -1.47 -7.55
N PRO A 63 0.53 -2.34 -6.79
CA PRO A 63 0.51 -2.30 -5.32
C PRO A 63 1.53 -1.35 -4.70
N PHE A 64 1.14 -0.74 -3.59
CA PHE A 64 2.02 0.08 -2.77
C PHE A 64 2.04 -0.44 -1.33
N THR A 65 3.16 -0.28 -0.67
CA THR A 65 3.28 -0.46 0.77
C THR A 65 3.57 0.89 1.40
N VAL A 66 2.70 1.34 2.29
CA VAL A 66 2.83 2.64 2.95
C VAL A 66 3.15 2.45 4.41
N PHE A 67 4.26 2.99 4.84
CA PHE A 67 4.60 3.12 6.25
C PHE A 67 3.97 4.40 6.79
N ALA A 68 2.75 4.29 7.34
CA ALA A 68 1.94 5.43 7.76
C ALA A 68 2.26 5.83 9.21
N PRO A 69 2.89 6.97 9.45
CA PRO A 69 3.05 7.50 10.79
C PRO A 69 1.72 8.04 11.31
N THR A 70 1.43 7.78 12.59
CA THR A 70 0.25 8.32 13.26
C THR A 70 0.37 9.82 13.53
N ASP A 71 -0.74 10.46 13.87
CA ASP A 71 -0.72 11.87 14.30
C ASP A 71 0.21 12.10 15.49
N ASP A 72 0.29 11.11 16.41
CA ASP A 72 1.24 11.16 17.54
C ASP A 72 2.69 11.00 17.09
N ALA A 73 2.94 10.28 16.00
CA ALA A 73 4.28 10.20 15.41
C ALA A 73 4.75 11.56 14.91
N PHE A 74 3.87 12.34 14.31
CA PHE A 74 4.19 13.71 13.90
C PHE A 74 4.47 14.64 15.08
N LYS A 75 3.79 14.44 16.20
CA LYS A 75 4.03 15.23 17.44
C LYS A 75 5.42 14.96 18.04
N LYS A 76 6.02 13.81 17.76
CA LYS A 76 7.38 13.49 18.20
C LYS A 76 8.47 14.21 17.41
N LEU A 77 8.14 14.82 16.27
CA LEU A 77 9.09 15.61 15.52
C LEU A 77 9.51 16.85 16.32
N PRO A 78 10.75 17.31 16.15
CA PRO A 78 11.19 18.57 16.74
C PRO A 78 10.26 19.71 16.37
N ALA A 79 10.05 20.64 17.29
CA ALA A 79 9.19 21.79 17.07
C ALA A 79 9.59 22.54 15.79
N GLY A 80 8.59 22.88 14.98
CA GLY A 80 8.79 23.55 13.69
C GLY A 80 9.23 22.67 12.53
N THR A 81 9.59 21.39 12.75
CA THR A 81 9.96 20.50 11.65
C THR A 81 8.78 20.21 10.74
N LEU A 82 7.63 19.87 11.31
CA LEU A 82 6.41 19.63 10.54
C LEU A 82 5.99 20.88 9.73
N GLU A 83 6.05 22.05 10.34
CA GLU A 83 5.71 23.32 9.69
C GLU A 83 6.66 23.61 8.52
N LYS A 84 7.96 23.39 8.70
CA LYS A 84 8.95 23.52 7.62
C LYS A 84 8.68 22.55 6.48
N LEU A 85 8.33 21.30 6.79
CA LEU A 85 7.98 20.29 5.78
C LEU A 85 6.71 20.68 5.03
N LEU A 86 5.70 21.20 5.72
CA LEU A 86 4.47 21.67 5.08
C LEU A 86 4.69 22.94 4.23
N ALA A 87 5.63 23.78 4.61
CA ALA A 87 6.00 24.97 3.85
C ALA A 87 6.84 24.66 2.61
N ASP A 88 7.63 23.59 2.65
CA ASP A 88 8.47 23.15 1.54
C ASP A 88 7.90 21.87 0.89
N LYS A 89 7.12 22.07 -0.17
CA LYS A 89 6.48 20.98 -0.92
C LYS A 89 7.49 19.95 -1.44
N ALA A 90 8.69 20.35 -1.82
CA ALA A 90 9.70 19.45 -2.35
C ALA A 90 10.23 18.52 -1.25
N GLN A 91 10.54 19.05 -0.08
CA GLN A 91 10.95 18.26 1.08
C GLN A 91 9.81 17.36 1.57
N LEU A 92 8.60 17.91 1.64
CA LEU A 92 7.41 17.14 2.03
C LEU A 92 7.20 15.94 1.08
N THR A 93 7.31 16.15 -0.22
CA THR A 93 7.19 15.08 -1.20
C THR A 93 8.26 14.02 -1.00
N LYS A 94 9.51 14.40 -0.77
CA LYS A 94 10.61 13.45 -0.48
C LYS A 94 10.31 12.62 0.76
N VAL A 95 9.92 13.24 1.84
CA VAL A 95 9.58 12.54 3.09
C VAL A 95 8.42 11.58 2.87
N LEU A 96 7.36 12.00 2.20
CA LEU A 96 6.19 11.16 1.96
C LEU A 96 6.49 10.00 1.01
N THR A 97 7.24 10.22 -0.06
CA THR A 97 7.66 9.14 -0.96
C THR A 97 8.69 8.20 -0.32
N TYR A 98 9.44 8.67 0.65
CA TYR A 98 10.31 7.84 1.49
C TYR A 98 9.51 6.89 2.41
N HIS A 99 8.29 7.24 2.76
CA HIS A 99 7.37 6.36 3.50
C HIS A 99 6.63 5.36 2.62
N VAL A 100 6.79 5.43 1.31
CA VAL A 100 6.13 4.55 0.35
C VAL A 100 7.13 3.61 -0.30
N VAL A 101 6.86 2.33 -0.23
CA VAL A 101 7.64 1.28 -0.91
C VAL A 101 6.83 0.80 -2.11
N SER A 102 7.48 0.67 -3.25
CA SER A 102 6.87 0.08 -4.44
C SER A 102 6.70 -1.43 -4.25
N GLY A 103 5.50 -1.92 -4.51
CA GLY A 103 5.15 -3.32 -4.34
C GLY A 103 4.35 -3.57 -3.05
N LYS A 104 3.72 -4.73 -2.99
CA LYS A 104 2.98 -5.18 -1.82
C LYS A 104 3.91 -6.01 -0.93
N VAL A 105 4.32 -5.45 0.18
CA VAL A 105 5.18 -6.12 1.17
C VAL A 105 4.37 -6.35 2.44
N MET A 106 4.01 -7.60 2.69
CA MET A 106 3.31 -8.00 3.91
C MET A 106 4.29 -8.09 5.09
N ALA A 107 3.77 -8.11 6.31
CA ALA A 107 4.61 -8.24 7.50
C ALA A 107 5.52 -9.47 7.45
N ALA A 108 5.02 -10.59 6.94
CA ALA A 108 5.80 -11.81 6.77
C ALA A 108 6.99 -11.65 5.81
N ASP A 109 6.88 -10.76 4.85
CA ASP A 109 7.96 -10.44 3.92
C ASP A 109 8.89 -9.36 4.49
N VAL A 110 8.30 -8.34 5.13
CA VAL A 110 9.05 -7.27 5.80
C VAL A 110 10.06 -7.85 6.80
N VAL A 111 9.67 -8.84 7.60
CA VAL A 111 10.58 -9.46 8.59
C VAL A 111 11.76 -10.22 7.97
N LYS A 112 11.69 -10.57 6.70
CA LYS A 112 12.75 -11.24 5.95
C LYS A 112 13.68 -10.26 5.24
N LEU A 113 13.26 -9.01 5.09
CA LEU A 113 14.02 -7.96 4.42
C LEU A 113 14.86 -7.20 5.43
N SER A 114 16.10 -6.92 5.08
CA SER A 114 16.96 -6.00 5.84
C SER A 114 16.78 -4.56 5.36
N GLU A 115 16.36 -4.39 4.13
CA GLU A 115 16.17 -3.09 3.49
C GLU A 115 15.03 -3.17 2.46
N ALA A 116 14.34 -2.07 2.25
CA ALA A 116 13.34 -1.92 1.19
C ALA A 116 13.58 -0.63 0.41
N LYS A 117 13.40 -0.69 -0.91
CA LYS A 117 13.53 0.48 -1.77
C LYS A 117 12.25 1.29 -1.77
N THR A 118 12.35 2.55 -1.42
CA THR A 118 11.23 3.49 -1.42
C THR A 118 10.96 4.07 -2.81
N VAL A 119 9.80 4.67 -2.98
CA VAL A 119 9.42 5.38 -4.21
C VAL A 119 10.31 6.60 -4.44
N GLU A 120 10.82 7.20 -3.37
CA GLU A 120 11.80 8.30 -3.43
C GLU A 120 13.14 7.84 -4.04
N GLY A 121 13.48 6.56 -3.93
CA GLY A 121 14.68 5.95 -4.47
C GLY A 121 15.71 5.53 -3.43
N SER A 122 15.60 6.04 -2.22
CA SER A 122 16.43 5.65 -1.09
C SER A 122 16.00 4.33 -0.46
N LEU A 123 16.89 3.73 0.31
CA LEU A 123 16.59 2.50 1.05
C LEU A 123 16.16 2.84 2.48
N VAL A 124 15.12 2.17 2.94
CA VAL A 124 14.78 2.12 4.37
C VAL A 124 15.32 0.83 4.96
N ARG A 125 15.92 0.93 6.13
CA ARG A 125 16.41 -0.23 6.87
C ARG A 125 15.27 -0.85 7.64
N ILE A 126 15.19 -2.16 7.56
CA ILE A 126 14.20 -2.95 8.27
C ILE A 126 14.95 -3.84 9.25
N ALA A 127 14.57 -3.78 10.50
CA ALA A 127 15.12 -4.63 11.55
C ALA A 127 13.98 -5.28 12.33
N VAL A 128 14.20 -6.53 12.69
CA VAL A 128 13.28 -7.25 13.59
C VAL A 128 14.02 -7.45 14.91
N LYS A 129 13.45 -6.91 15.97
CA LYS A 129 13.97 -7.05 17.32
C LYS A 129 12.83 -7.39 18.27
N ASP A 130 13.00 -8.45 19.05
CA ASP A 130 12.01 -8.91 20.03
C ASP A 130 10.60 -9.12 19.45
N GLY A 131 10.53 -9.64 18.21
CA GLY A 131 9.27 -9.86 17.50
C GLY A 131 8.60 -8.57 16.98
N LYS A 132 9.26 -7.43 17.11
CA LYS A 132 8.79 -6.13 16.59
C LYS A 132 9.57 -5.72 15.37
N VAL A 133 8.86 -5.21 14.38
CA VAL A 133 9.47 -4.66 13.18
C VAL A 133 9.82 -3.20 13.44
N LYS A 134 11.03 -2.84 13.09
CA LYS A 134 11.50 -1.44 13.03
C LYS A 134 11.80 -1.06 11.59
N VAL A 135 11.44 0.15 11.23
CA VAL A 135 11.81 0.76 9.95
C VAL A 135 12.63 2.01 10.27
N ASN A 136 13.91 1.94 10.02
CA ASN A 136 14.90 2.91 10.53
C ASN A 136 14.78 3.01 12.07
N ASP A 137 14.41 4.19 12.58
CA ASP A 137 14.25 4.45 14.01
C ASP A 137 12.79 4.31 14.50
N ALA A 138 11.83 4.13 13.59
CA ALA A 138 10.42 3.99 13.89
C ALA A 138 10.03 2.53 14.16
N ASN A 139 9.14 2.31 15.13
CA ASN A 139 8.57 0.99 15.35
C ASN A 139 7.26 0.84 14.55
N VAL A 140 7.06 -0.34 14.00
CA VAL A 140 5.77 -0.71 13.41
C VAL A 140 4.84 -1.17 14.54
N VAL A 141 3.79 -0.41 14.78
CA VAL A 141 2.81 -0.70 15.85
C VAL A 141 1.64 -1.53 15.37
N LYS A 142 1.36 -1.50 14.06
CA LYS A 142 0.34 -2.31 13.41
C LYS A 142 0.78 -2.65 12.00
N THR A 143 0.60 -3.90 11.62
CA THR A 143 0.97 -4.42 10.30
C THR A 143 -0.26 -4.86 9.52
N ASP A 144 -0.10 -5.04 8.20
CA ASP A 144 -1.05 -5.68 7.32
C ASP A 144 -2.45 -5.05 7.32
N VAL A 145 -2.51 -3.72 7.42
CA VAL A 145 -3.76 -3.00 7.18
C VAL A 145 -4.00 -2.98 5.66
N GLY A 146 -4.88 -3.84 5.21
CA GLY A 146 -5.17 -4.00 3.78
C GLY A 146 -5.92 -2.82 3.19
N ALA A 147 -5.54 -2.43 1.99
CA ALA A 147 -6.24 -1.48 1.15
C ALA A 147 -6.41 -2.09 -0.25
N SER A 148 -7.31 -1.53 -1.06
CA SER A 148 -7.60 -2.08 -2.39
C SER A 148 -6.40 -2.05 -3.34
N ASN A 149 -5.49 -1.11 -3.16
CA ASN A 149 -4.30 -0.93 -3.99
C ASN A 149 -2.98 -1.09 -3.21
N GLY A 150 -2.99 -1.68 -2.04
CA GLY A 150 -1.77 -1.93 -1.27
C GLY A 150 -1.97 -2.30 0.18
N VAL A 151 -0.94 -2.08 0.97
CA VAL A 151 -0.89 -2.40 2.40
C VAL A 151 -0.35 -1.21 3.17
N ILE A 152 -0.87 -1.00 4.36
CA ILE A 152 -0.41 0.03 5.29
C ILE A 152 0.20 -0.64 6.52
N HIS A 153 1.40 -0.21 6.87
CA HIS A 153 2.04 -0.51 8.14
C HIS A 153 2.10 0.77 8.97
N VAL A 154 1.59 0.71 10.17
CA VAL A 154 1.47 1.89 11.05
C VAL A 154 2.76 2.08 11.85
N LEU A 155 3.33 3.28 11.77
CA LEU A 155 4.52 3.67 12.50
C LEU A 155 4.21 4.56 13.71
N ASP A 156 5.01 4.44 14.74
CA ASP A 156 4.96 5.29 15.94
C ASP A 156 5.86 6.54 15.85
N ALA A 157 6.63 6.65 14.79
CA ALA A 157 7.48 7.80 14.50
C ALA A 157 7.58 8.05 12.99
N VAL A 158 7.87 9.30 12.62
CA VAL A 158 8.13 9.68 11.23
C VAL A 158 9.55 9.32 10.87
N ILE A 159 9.74 8.61 9.75
CA ILE A 159 11.08 8.34 9.20
C ILE A 159 11.48 9.48 8.27
N LEU A 160 12.70 9.93 8.40
CA LEU A 160 13.25 11.00 7.56
C LEU A 160 14.31 10.42 6.62
N PRO A 161 14.36 10.85 5.37
CA PRO A 161 15.40 10.42 4.46
C PRO A 161 16.78 10.96 4.90
N PRO A 162 17.85 10.21 4.64
CA PRO A 162 19.20 10.57 5.14
C PRO A 162 19.78 11.86 4.53
N ALA A 163 19.18 12.36 3.48
CA ALA A 163 19.64 13.55 2.74
C ALA A 163 18.71 14.75 2.95
N MET A 164 18.45 15.08 4.21
CA MET A 164 17.76 16.33 4.57
C MET A 164 18.71 17.29 5.26
#